data_b9e9bc60bd60720c22eea7b54ecf00ac
#
_entry.id   b9e9bc60bd60720c22eea7b54ecf00ac
#
_cell.length_a   1.000
_cell.length_b   1.000
_cell.length_c   1.000
_cell.angle_alpha   90.00
_cell.angle_beta   90.00
_cell.angle_gamma   90.00
#
_symmetry.space_group_name_H-M   'P 1'
#
loop_
_entity.id
_entity.type
_entity.pdbx_description
1 polymer ?
#
loop_
_entity_poly.entity_id
_entity_poly.type
_entity_poly.pdbx_seq_one_letter_code
_entity_poly.pdbx_strand_id
1 'polypeptide(L)'
;MSTRADVAKLAGVSESTVSYVLSGKRPISEATKKRVLAAIDQAGYKSNYAAAALAGGAPRMVTMMISNLFTTPSSRINGALVDGIVDGVREAGFHSVIWPVSNDDDADVDLLINSNFSGGVILMNVKENDQRVHLLNREKVPFVVLGRTEVGFKYNYVDRDFENVDKIALTKLKELGHTH
;
A
#
# COMPACT_ATOMS: atom_id res chain seq x y z
N MET A 1 3.92 -28.74 -6.62
CA MET A 1 3.64 -27.33 -6.98
C MET A 1 4.41 -27.02 -8.26
N SER A 2 3.74 -26.43 -9.24
CA SER A 2 4.39 -26.03 -10.50
C SER A 2 5.35 -24.86 -10.23
N THR A 3 6.49 -24.88 -10.92
CA THR A 3 7.57 -23.90 -10.77
C THR A 3 7.62 -22.96 -11.97
N ARG A 4 8.39 -21.88 -11.88
CA ARG A 4 8.64 -20.98 -13.01
C ARG A 4 9.36 -21.69 -14.15
N ALA A 5 10.22 -22.65 -13.83
CA ALA A 5 10.91 -23.50 -14.81
C ALA A 5 9.93 -24.35 -15.63
N ASP A 6 8.90 -24.91 -14.97
CA ASP A 6 7.86 -25.70 -15.66
C ASP A 6 7.06 -24.82 -16.65
N VAL A 7 6.70 -23.61 -16.24
CA VAL A 7 6.04 -22.64 -17.14
C VAL A 7 6.93 -22.26 -18.32
N ALA A 8 8.22 -22.00 -18.07
CA ALA A 8 9.19 -21.66 -19.11
C ALA A 8 9.31 -22.78 -20.14
N LYS A 9 9.38 -24.03 -19.68
CA LYS A 9 9.42 -25.22 -20.51
C LYS A 9 8.15 -25.38 -21.36
N LEU A 10 6.97 -25.23 -20.76
CA LEU A 10 5.68 -25.28 -21.45
C LEU A 10 5.51 -24.16 -22.49
N ALA A 11 5.94 -22.96 -22.17
CA ALA A 11 5.85 -21.80 -23.06
C ALA A 11 6.94 -21.75 -24.13
N GLY A 12 7.97 -22.61 -24.06
CA GLY A 12 9.14 -22.58 -24.95
C GLY A 12 9.94 -21.30 -24.86
N VAL A 13 10.16 -20.80 -23.65
CA VAL A 13 10.91 -19.56 -23.36
C VAL A 13 11.84 -19.76 -22.17
N SER A 14 12.73 -18.79 -21.89
CA SER A 14 13.56 -18.81 -20.69
C SER A 14 12.75 -18.41 -19.43
N GLU A 15 13.19 -18.82 -18.24
CA GLU A 15 12.60 -18.38 -16.97
C GLU A 15 12.63 -16.87 -16.79
N SER A 16 13.66 -16.20 -17.32
CA SER A 16 13.74 -14.74 -17.35
C SER A 16 12.63 -14.11 -18.20
N THR A 17 12.27 -14.72 -19.32
CA THR A 17 11.14 -14.27 -20.15
C THR A 17 9.82 -14.41 -19.40
N VAL A 18 9.59 -15.52 -18.70
CA VAL A 18 8.41 -15.69 -17.83
C VAL A 18 8.38 -14.60 -16.74
N SER A 19 9.52 -14.33 -16.12
CA SER A 19 9.65 -13.26 -15.12
C SER A 19 9.32 -11.88 -15.68
N TYR A 20 9.77 -11.57 -16.91
CA TYR A 20 9.46 -10.29 -17.56
C TYR A 20 7.99 -10.16 -17.94
N VAL A 21 7.34 -11.23 -18.39
CA VAL A 21 5.89 -11.24 -18.66
C VAL A 21 5.11 -10.96 -17.38
N LEU A 22 5.48 -11.60 -16.26
CA LEU A 22 4.80 -11.44 -14.97
C LEU A 22 5.06 -10.06 -14.34
N SER A 23 6.26 -9.50 -14.49
CA SER A 23 6.65 -8.23 -13.87
C SER A 23 6.37 -6.99 -14.71
N GLY A 24 6.20 -7.15 -16.03
CA GLY A 24 6.07 -6.03 -16.95
C GLY A 24 7.35 -5.18 -17.12
N LYS A 25 8.48 -5.58 -16.55
CA LYS A 25 9.72 -4.78 -16.52
C LYS A 25 10.38 -4.59 -17.90
N ARG A 26 10.03 -5.42 -18.89
CA ARG A 26 10.55 -5.30 -20.25
C ARG A 26 9.41 -5.49 -21.26
N PRO A 27 9.48 -4.79 -22.41
CA PRO A 27 8.54 -5.03 -23.48
C PRO A 27 8.75 -6.46 -24.04
N ILE A 28 7.68 -7.25 -24.05
CA ILE A 28 7.62 -8.60 -24.59
C ILE A 28 6.54 -8.61 -25.66
N SER A 29 6.79 -9.30 -26.79
CA SER A 29 5.80 -9.40 -27.85
C SER A 29 4.49 -10.00 -27.37
N GLU A 30 3.35 -9.53 -27.87
CA GLU A 30 2.03 -10.03 -27.49
C GLU A 30 1.88 -11.55 -27.73
N ALA A 31 2.51 -12.06 -28.80
CA ALA A 31 2.53 -13.49 -29.08
C ALA A 31 3.22 -14.29 -27.96
N THR A 32 4.37 -13.81 -27.48
CA THR A 32 5.11 -14.46 -26.39
C THR A 32 4.36 -14.33 -25.07
N LYS A 33 3.76 -13.15 -24.80
CA LYS A 33 2.94 -12.93 -23.61
C LYS A 33 1.75 -13.88 -23.54
N LYS A 34 1.01 -14.05 -24.65
CA LYS A 34 -0.10 -15.01 -24.75
C LYS A 34 0.34 -16.45 -24.48
N ARG A 35 1.47 -16.90 -25.06
CA ARG A 35 1.99 -18.25 -24.81
C ARG A 35 2.35 -18.47 -23.34
N VAL A 36 3.02 -17.51 -22.72
CA VAL A 36 3.40 -17.60 -21.31
C VAL A 36 2.16 -17.62 -20.39
N LEU A 37 1.15 -16.78 -20.65
CA LEU A 37 -0.09 -16.77 -19.87
C LEU A 37 -0.85 -18.10 -20.01
N ALA A 38 -0.94 -18.66 -21.20
CA ALA A 38 -1.55 -19.97 -21.43
C ALA A 38 -0.78 -21.09 -20.69
N ALA A 39 0.55 -21.03 -20.69
CA ALA A 39 1.38 -22.01 -19.98
C ALA A 39 1.22 -21.88 -18.43
N ILE A 40 1.03 -20.67 -17.92
CA ILE A 40 0.73 -20.42 -16.49
C ILE A 40 -0.59 -21.09 -16.11
N ASP A 41 -1.64 -20.89 -16.90
CA ASP A 41 -2.96 -21.50 -16.67
C ASP A 41 -2.87 -23.03 -16.74
N GLN A 42 -2.24 -23.56 -17.78
CA GLN A 42 -2.05 -25.00 -17.97
C GLN A 42 -1.25 -25.66 -16.85
N ALA A 43 -0.21 -24.98 -16.36
CA ALA A 43 0.63 -25.48 -15.28
C ALA A 43 -0.02 -25.31 -13.90
N GLY A 44 -1.12 -24.57 -13.77
CA GLY A 44 -1.67 -24.16 -12.48
C GLY A 44 -0.65 -23.37 -11.64
N TYR A 45 0.24 -22.63 -12.31
CA TYR A 45 1.31 -21.89 -11.65
C TYR A 45 0.74 -20.68 -10.92
N LYS A 46 0.96 -20.62 -9.61
CA LYS A 46 0.65 -19.46 -8.80
C LYS A 46 1.94 -18.70 -8.50
N SER A 47 1.96 -17.42 -8.89
CA SER A 47 3.08 -16.52 -8.56
C SER A 47 3.31 -16.52 -7.06
N ASN A 48 4.49 -16.95 -6.62
CA ASN A 48 4.90 -16.77 -5.24
C ASN A 48 5.47 -15.34 -5.10
N TYR A 49 4.65 -14.43 -4.61
CA TYR A 49 5.02 -13.03 -4.42
C TYR A 49 6.22 -12.85 -3.49
N ALA A 50 6.33 -13.71 -2.45
CA ALA A 50 7.48 -13.70 -1.55
C ALA A 50 8.78 -14.09 -2.27
N ALA A 51 8.74 -15.15 -3.09
CA ALA A 51 9.89 -15.54 -3.90
C ALA A 51 10.23 -14.49 -4.99
N ALA A 52 9.24 -13.80 -5.53
CA ALA A 52 9.45 -12.72 -6.49
C ALA A 52 10.12 -11.50 -5.83
N ALA A 53 9.74 -11.16 -4.61
CA ALA A 53 10.36 -10.09 -3.82
C ALA A 53 11.81 -10.44 -3.46
N LEU A 54 12.08 -11.67 -3.03
CA LEU A 54 13.44 -12.16 -2.76
C LEU A 54 14.35 -12.17 -4.02
N ALA A 55 13.77 -12.36 -5.21
CA ALA A 55 14.48 -12.29 -6.48
C ALA A 55 14.65 -10.84 -7.02
N GLY A 56 14.50 -9.81 -6.17
CA GLY A 56 14.63 -8.39 -6.54
C GLY A 56 13.42 -7.82 -7.32
N GLY A 57 12.28 -8.50 -7.27
CA GLY A 57 10.99 -7.96 -7.73
C GLY A 57 10.47 -6.91 -6.73
N ALA A 58 9.88 -5.82 -7.22
CA ALA A 58 9.20 -4.89 -6.33
C ALA A 58 8.02 -5.61 -5.63
N PRO A 59 7.91 -5.51 -4.29
CA PRO A 59 6.78 -6.08 -3.58
C PRO A 59 5.46 -5.50 -4.10
N ARG A 60 4.48 -6.36 -4.40
CA ARG A 60 3.14 -5.93 -4.80
C ARG A 60 2.18 -5.83 -3.61
N MET A 61 2.73 -5.57 -2.44
CA MET A 61 1.98 -5.37 -1.20
C MET A 61 2.03 -3.89 -0.83
N VAL A 62 0.89 -3.34 -0.43
CA VAL A 62 0.78 -2.04 0.22
C VAL A 62 0.32 -2.29 1.64
N THR A 63 1.08 -1.80 2.59
CA THR A 63 0.80 -2.02 4.01
C THR A 63 0.07 -0.82 4.60
N MET A 64 -1.10 -1.05 5.15
CA MET A 64 -1.83 -0.08 5.97
C MET A 64 -1.40 -0.22 7.42
N MET A 65 -0.64 0.74 7.94
CA MET A 65 -0.29 0.81 9.35
C MET A 65 -1.37 1.57 10.10
N ILE A 66 -2.10 0.87 10.96
CA ILE A 66 -3.22 1.44 11.68
C ILE A 66 -3.19 1.04 13.16
N SER A 67 -3.32 2.02 14.04
CA SER A 67 -3.50 1.79 15.47
C SER A 67 -5.00 1.79 15.82
N ASN A 68 -5.38 0.99 16.82
CA ASN A 68 -6.72 1.01 17.41
C ASN A 68 -7.89 0.82 16.39
N LEU A 69 -7.71 -0.06 15.38
CA LEU A 69 -8.68 -0.29 14.30
C LEU A 69 -10.10 -0.58 14.83
N PHE A 70 -10.23 -1.33 15.91
CA PHE A 70 -11.51 -1.82 16.44
C PHE A 70 -11.88 -1.29 17.82
N THR A 71 -11.04 -0.50 18.47
CA THR A 71 -11.18 -0.14 19.89
C THR A 71 -11.69 1.28 20.13
N THR A 72 -11.89 2.07 19.08
CA THR A 72 -12.34 3.46 19.21
C THR A 72 -13.75 3.66 18.63
N PRO A 73 -14.52 4.66 19.13
CA PRO A 73 -15.81 5.04 18.55
C PRO A 73 -15.75 5.37 17.05
N SER A 74 -14.58 5.81 16.56
CA SER A 74 -14.33 6.09 15.14
C SER A 74 -14.07 4.85 14.28
N SER A 75 -14.19 3.65 14.82
CA SER A 75 -13.94 2.40 14.08
C SER A 75 -14.79 2.24 12.81
N ARG A 76 -16.01 2.77 12.79
CA ARG A 76 -16.85 2.77 11.57
C ARG A 76 -16.29 3.65 10.46
N ILE A 77 -15.76 4.82 10.80
CA ILE A 77 -15.12 5.72 9.83
C ILE A 77 -13.83 5.07 9.32
N ASN A 78 -13.05 4.48 10.22
CA ASN A 78 -11.85 3.74 9.84
C ASN A 78 -12.18 2.57 8.91
N GLY A 79 -13.28 1.84 9.14
CA GLY A 79 -13.74 0.77 8.26
C GLY A 79 -14.00 1.24 6.83
N ALA A 80 -14.77 2.31 6.65
CA ALA A 80 -15.06 2.88 5.33
C ALA A 80 -13.80 3.38 4.61
N LEU A 81 -12.85 3.96 5.36
CA LEU A 81 -11.57 4.38 4.80
C LEU A 81 -10.72 3.18 4.36
N VAL A 82 -10.68 2.13 5.18
CA VAL A 82 -9.98 0.87 4.83
C VAL A 82 -10.58 0.24 3.59
N ASP A 83 -11.91 0.19 3.46
CA ASP A 83 -12.59 -0.35 2.27
C ASP A 83 -12.19 0.44 1.02
N GLY A 84 -12.22 1.77 1.06
CA GLY A 84 -11.79 2.62 -0.05
C GLY A 84 -10.32 2.44 -0.42
N ILE A 85 -9.44 2.30 0.57
CA ILE A 85 -8.01 2.03 0.34
C ILE A 85 -7.83 0.66 -0.32
N VAL A 86 -8.50 -0.39 0.18
CA VAL A 86 -8.41 -1.75 -0.37
C VAL A 86 -8.83 -1.76 -1.84
N ASP A 87 -9.92 -1.07 -2.17
CA ASP A 87 -10.39 -0.97 -3.55
C ASP A 87 -9.37 -0.25 -4.45
N GLY A 88 -8.88 0.91 -4.04
CA GLY A 88 -7.89 1.66 -4.82
C GLY A 88 -6.56 0.91 -4.99
N VAL A 89 -6.09 0.22 -3.95
CA VAL A 89 -4.88 -0.62 -4.01
C VAL A 89 -5.07 -1.78 -4.97
N ARG A 90 -6.25 -2.41 -4.97
CA ARG A 90 -6.59 -3.52 -5.88
C ARG A 90 -6.69 -3.04 -7.33
N GLU A 91 -7.33 -1.91 -7.59
CA GLU A 91 -7.40 -1.30 -8.92
C GLU A 91 -6.01 -0.95 -9.48
N ALA A 92 -5.09 -0.54 -8.63
CA ALA A 92 -3.69 -0.30 -8.98
C ALA A 92 -2.88 -1.60 -9.20
N GLY A 93 -3.48 -2.80 -9.03
CA GLY A 93 -2.82 -4.10 -9.21
C GLY A 93 -1.92 -4.53 -8.06
N PHE A 94 -2.16 -3.97 -6.86
CA PHE A 94 -1.48 -4.34 -5.62
C PHE A 94 -2.42 -5.11 -4.68
N HIS A 95 -1.85 -5.66 -3.62
CA HIS A 95 -2.58 -6.29 -2.52
C HIS A 95 -2.40 -5.49 -1.24
N SER A 96 -3.47 -5.37 -0.47
CA SER A 96 -3.46 -4.66 0.81
C SER A 96 -3.14 -5.60 1.96
N VAL A 97 -2.35 -5.12 2.90
CA VAL A 97 -2.09 -5.78 4.18
C VAL A 97 -2.36 -4.81 5.30
N ILE A 98 -3.14 -5.22 6.28
CA ILE A 98 -3.33 -4.47 7.50
C ILE A 98 -2.22 -4.88 8.47
N TRP A 99 -1.46 -3.91 8.92
CA TRP A 99 -0.41 -4.06 9.92
C TRP A 99 -0.84 -3.31 11.18
N PRO A 100 -1.41 -4.01 12.15
CA PRO A 100 -1.77 -3.38 13.40
C PRO A 100 -0.51 -2.89 14.11
N VAL A 101 -0.53 -1.66 14.59
CA VAL A 101 0.58 -1.09 15.36
C VAL A 101 0.13 -0.79 16.78
N SER A 102 1.01 -1.02 17.73
CA SER A 102 0.82 -0.61 19.12
C SER A 102 1.17 0.86 19.32
N ASN A 103 0.95 1.40 20.51
CA ASN A 103 1.17 2.84 20.73
C ASN A 103 2.64 3.28 20.78
N ASP A 104 3.61 2.32 20.79
CA ASP A 104 5.07 2.57 20.89
C ASP A 104 5.81 2.04 19.65
N ASP A 105 5.58 2.60 18.51
CA ASP A 105 5.49 2.02 17.19
C ASP A 105 6.78 1.95 16.36
N ASP A 106 7.93 2.40 16.85
CA ASP A 106 9.18 2.40 16.08
C ASP A 106 9.62 0.96 15.72
N ALA A 107 9.43 0.01 16.63
CA ALA A 107 9.81 -1.38 16.41
C ALA A 107 8.96 -2.05 15.30
N ASP A 108 7.67 -1.72 15.20
CA ASP A 108 6.79 -2.25 14.16
C ASP A 108 7.14 -1.70 12.77
N VAL A 109 7.56 -0.43 12.71
CA VAL A 109 8.04 0.20 11.46
C VAL A 109 9.37 -0.39 11.05
N ASP A 110 10.32 -0.54 11.96
CA ASP A 110 11.63 -1.15 11.69
C ASP A 110 11.48 -2.59 11.21
N LEU A 111 10.59 -3.37 11.82
CA LEU A 111 10.28 -4.73 11.40
C LEU A 111 9.73 -4.75 9.96
N LEU A 112 8.80 -3.86 9.63
CA LEU A 112 8.23 -3.76 8.29
C LEU A 112 9.30 -3.39 7.26
N ILE A 113 10.12 -2.39 7.55
CA ILE A 113 11.21 -1.92 6.66
C ILE A 113 12.20 -3.06 6.41
N ASN A 114 12.67 -3.71 7.46
CA ASN A 114 13.67 -4.77 7.38
C ASN A 114 13.15 -6.04 6.69
N SER A 115 11.84 -6.27 6.71
CA SER A 115 11.23 -7.44 6.06
C SER A 115 11.24 -7.37 4.54
N ASN A 116 11.43 -6.19 3.94
CA ASN A 116 11.27 -5.91 2.51
C ASN A 116 9.95 -6.47 1.93
N PHE A 117 8.92 -6.55 2.78
CA PHE A 117 7.63 -7.15 2.47
C PHE A 117 6.72 -6.21 1.70
N SER A 118 6.82 -4.89 1.99
CA SER A 118 5.92 -3.87 1.46
C SER A 118 6.57 -3.03 0.37
N GLY A 119 5.84 -2.79 -0.71
CA GLY A 119 6.23 -1.85 -1.77
C GLY A 119 5.87 -0.40 -1.45
N GLY A 120 5.06 -0.17 -0.40
CA GLY A 120 4.67 1.14 0.07
C GLY A 120 3.78 1.05 1.31
N VAL A 121 3.70 2.14 2.05
CA VAL A 121 3.00 2.22 3.33
C VAL A 121 1.93 3.30 3.30
N ILE A 122 0.75 3.00 3.81
CA ILE A 122 -0.28 3.98 4.12
C ILE A 122 -0.35 4.09 5.65
N LEU A 123 0.05 5.25 6.15
CA LEU A 123 -0.02 5.54 7.58
C LEU A 123 -1.38 6.12 7.94
N MET A 124 -2.01 5.53 8.92
CA MET A 124 -3.28 6.00 9.48
C MET A 124 -3.12 6.37 10.95
N ASN A 125 -4.04 7.18 11.46
CA ASN A 125 -4.05 7.62 12.87
C ASN A 125 -2.71 8.21 13.32
N VAL A 126 -2.18 9.14 12.50
CA VAL A 126 -0.91 9.81 12.80
C VAL A 126 -1.03 10.74 14.01
N LYS A 127 0.06 10.80 14.76
CA LYS A 127 0.25 11.72 15.89
C LYS A 127 0.94 13.00 15.43
N GLU A 128 0.92 14.02 16.28
CA GLU A 128 1.77 15.18 16.09
C GLU A 128 3.25 14.76 16.09
N ASN A 129 4.03 15.27 15.13
CA ASN A 129 5.45 14.90 14.94
C ASN A 129 5.69 13.37 14.93
N ASP A 130 4.94 12.67 14.12
CA ASP A 130 4.90 11.19 14.10
C ASP A 130 6.24 10.59 13.66
N GLN A 131 6.88 9.84 14.56
CA GLN A 131 8.19 9.24 14.31
C GLN A 131 8.18 8.23 13.16
N ARG A 132 7.06 7.57 12.91
CA ARG A 132 6.91 6.63 11.78
C ARG A 132 7.14 7.33 10.43
N VAL A 133 6.69 8.59 10.32
CA VAL A 133 6.91 9.40 9.11
C VAL A 133 8.39 9.71 8.91
N HIS A 134 9.11 10.02 10.01
CA HIS A 134 10.56 10.25 9.98
C HIS A 134 11.32 8.98 9.57
N LEU A 135 10.95 7.82 10.13
CA LEU A 135 11.59 6.54 9.83
C LEU A 135 11.40 6.16 8.36
N LEU A 136 10.16 6.17 7.86
CA LEU A 136 9.87 5.83 6.47
C LEU A 136 10.56 6.77 5.48
N ASN A 137 10.64 8.07 5.78
CA ASN A 137 11.35 9.04 4.95
C ASN A 137 12.87 8.80 4.95
N ARG A 138 13.46 8.53 6.11
CA ARG A 138 14.90 8.24 6.27
C ARG A 138 15.28 7.00 5.46
N GLU A 139 14.51 5.95 5.55
CA GLU A 139 14.74 4.66 4.87
C GLU A 139 14.24 4.64 3.42
N LYS A 140 13.72 5.79 2.92
CA LYS A 140 13.23 5.95 1.55
C LYS A 140 12.14 4.95 1.15
N VAL A 141 11.35 4.50 2.09
CA VAL A 141 10.17 3.68 1.83
C VAL A 141 9.08 4.57 1.25
N PRO A 142 8.45 4.23 0.12
CA PRO A 142 7.31 4.99 -0.39
C PRO A 142 6.15 4.99 0.61
N PHE A 143 5.61 6.16 0.95
CA PHE A 143 4.48 6.23 1.87
C PHE A 143 3.52 7.38 1.56
N VAL A 144 2.30 7.24 2.03
CA VAL A 144 1.25 8.26 2.08
C VAL A 144 0.67 8.29 3.47
N VAL A 145 0.40 9.48 3.98
CA VAL A 145 -0.26 9.68 5.28
C VAL A 145 -1.74 9.97 5.08
N LEU A 146 -2.61 9.28 5.78
CA LEU A 146 -4.02 9.64 5.90
C LEU A 146 -4.20 10.53 7.13
N GLY A 147 -4.42 11.80 6.89
CA GLY A 147 -4.30 12.90 7.85
C GLY A 147 -3.04 13.72 7.63
N ARG A 148 -2.69 14.58 8.57
CA ARG A 148 -1.48 15.41 8.54
C ARG A 148 -0.73 15.34 9.86
N THR A 149 0.60 15.48 9.77
CA THR A 149 1.49 15.63 10.92
C THR A 149 2.63 16.59 10.55
N GLU A 150 3.13 17.34 11.52
CA GLU A 150 4.22 18.30 11.31
C GLU A 150 5.58 17.61 11.51
N VAL A 151 6.38 17.52 10.44
CA VAL A 151 7.65 16.79 10.45
C VAL A 151 8.82 17.57 9.84
N GLY A 152 8.63 18.82 9.46
CA GLY A 152 9.68 19.69 8.93
C GLY A 152 10.14 19.40 7.49
N PHE A 153 9.54 18.44 6.79
CA PHE A 153 9.80 18.13 5.38
C PHE A 153 8.52 17.81 4.63
N LYS A 154 8.58 17.83 3.28
CA LYS A 154 7.43 17.52 2.43
C LYS A 154 7.24 16.02 2.29
N TYR A 155 6.00 15.57 2.39
CA TYR A 155 5.56 14.20 2.15
C TYR A 155 4.18 14.18 1.50
N ASN A 156 3.74 13.01 1.01
CA ASN A 156 2.42 12.84 0.42
C ASN A 156 1.40 12.54 1.51
N TYR A 157 0.27 13.24 1.47
CA TYR A 157 -0.85 12.99 2.38
C TYR A 157 -2.20 13.16 1.70
N VAL A 158 -3.21 12.55 2.27
CA VAL A 158 -4.62 12.76 1.98
C VAL A 158 -5.31 13.16 3.26
N ASP A 159 -6.01 14.29 3.26
CA ASP A 159 -6.68 14.79 4.46
C ASP A 159 -7.99 15.47 4.10
N ARG A 160 -8.84 15.64 5.09
CA ARG A 160 -10.07 16.43 4.98
C ARG A 160 -9.74 17.90 5.18
N ASP A 161 -10.39 18.75 4.41
CA ASP A 161 -10.29 20.21 4.56
C ASP A 161 -11.12 20.69 5.76
N PHE A 162 -10.65 20.38 6.96
CA PHE A 162 -11.32 20.79 8.20
C PHE A 162 -11.42 22.29 8.34
N GLU A 163 -10.41 23.04 7.89
CA GLU A 163 -10.43 24.51 7.96
C GLU A 163 -11.60 25.10 7.18
N ASN A 164 -11.87 24.57 5.99
CA ASN A 164 -13.01 25.01 5.19
C ASN A 164 -14.35 24.56 5.81
N VAL A 165 -14.42 23.35 6.36
CA VAL A 165 -15.59 22.85 7.08
C VAL A 165 -15.93 23.77 8.26
N ASP A 166 -14.93 24.14 9.06
CA ASP A 166 -15.10 25.02 10.22
C ASP A 166 -15.52 26.43 9.79
N LYS A 167 -14.94 26.97 8.74
CA LYS A 167 -15.35 28.27 8.16
C LYS A 167 -16.81 28.28 7.72
N ILE A 168 -17.25 27.23 7.02
CA ILE A 168 -18.65 27.10 6.59
C ILE A 168 -19.57 27.02 7.81
N ALA A 169 -19.26 26.21 8.79
CA ALA A 169 -20.07 26.04 9.99
C ALA A 169 -20.18 27.36 10.79
N LEU A 170 -19.06 28.01 11.05
CA LEU A 170 -19.02 29.27 11.79
C LEU A 170 -19.75 30.41 11.03
N THR A 171 -19.60 30.47 9.72
CA THR A 171 -20.34 31.45 8.90
C THR A 171 -21.83 31.21 9.05
N LYS A 172 -22.28 29.97 8.98
CA LYS A 172 -23.70 29.62 9.11
C LYS A 172 -24.25 29.96 10.50
N LEU A 173 -23.52 29.67 11.56
CA LEU A 173 -23.90 30.01 12.93
C LEU A 173 -24.02 31.56 13.08
N LYS A 174 -23.07 32.30 12.53
CA LYS A 174 -23.12 33.78 12.54
C LYS A 174 -24.32 34.32 11.81
N GLU A 175 -24.66 33.80 10.63
CA GLU A 175 -25.87 34.19 9.87
C GLU A 175 -27.15 33.92 10.65
N LEU A 176 -27.17 32.88 11.49
CA LEU A 176 -28.31 32.54 12.34
C LEU A 176 -28.36 33.35 13.65
N GLY A 177 -27.42 34.28 13.86
CA GLY A 177 -27.39 35.19 15.02
C GLY A 177 -26.69 34.61 16.25
N HIS A 178 -25.98 33.51 16.15
CA HIS A 178 -25.17 33.01 17.26
C HIS A 178 -23.90 33.83 17.44
N THR A 179 -23.61 34.22 18.68
CA THR A 179 -22.46 35.07 19.07
C THR A 179 -21.49 34.37 20.04
N HIS A 180 -21.86 33.19 20.53
CA HIS A 180 -21.07 32.38 21.46
C HIS A 180 -21.06 30.93 21.01
#